data_4a080399ef6c4d9a93ba1f6953128483
#
_entry.id   4a080399ef6c4d9a93ba1f6953128483
#
_cell.length_a   1.000
_cell.length_b   1.000
_cell.length_c   1.000
_cell.angle_alpha   90.00
_cell.angle_beta   90.00
_cell.angle_gamma   90.00
#
_symmetry.space_group_name_H-M   'P 1'
#
loop_
_entity.id
_entity.type
_entity.pdbx_description
1 polymer ?
#
loop_
_entity_poly.entity_id
_entity_poly.type
_entity_poly.pdbx_seq_one_letter_code
_entity_poly.pdbx_strand_id
1 'polypeptide(L)' 'MIQEELGKRIRELRTTNTGLSQEKFAHKIEMDRTYFASVEAGKRNISITNIKKIADGLDVSLSELFAGL' A
#
# COMPACT_ATOMS: atom_id res chain seq x y z
N MET A 1 -2.73 7.49 13.86
CA MET A 1 -2.44 8.52 12.83
C MET A 1 -2.75 7.96 11.45
N ILE A 2 -2.97 8.81 10.49
CA ILE A 2 -3.38 8.40 9.14
C ILE A 2 -2.40 7.42 8.49
N GLN A 3 -1.10 7.57 8.75
CA GLN A 3 -0.09 6.68 8.18
C GLN A 3 -0.30 5.23 8.64
N GLU A 4 -0.65 5.04 9.89
CA GLU A 4 -0.88 3.70 10.43
C GLU A 4 -2.16 3.10 9.86
N GLU A 5 -3.21 3.90 9.77
CA GLU A 5 -4.49 3.45 9.21
C GLU A 5 -4.35 3.10 7.73
N LEU A 6 -3.62 3.93 6.99
CA LEU A 6 -3.35 3.67 5.57
C LEU A 6 -2.52 2.40 5.39
N GLY A 7 -1.50 2.22 6.22
CA GLY A 7 -0.66 1.03 6.17
C GLY A 7 -1.46 -0.25 6.38
N LYS A 8 -2.37 -0.26 7.36
CA LYS A 8 -3.27 -1.40 7.60
C LYS A 8 -4.18 -1.65 6.41
N ARG A 9 -4.74 -0.58 5.84
CA ARG A 9 -5.64 -0.69 4.69
C ARG A 9 -4.92 -1.28 3.48
N ILE A 10 -3.69 -0.82 3.22
CA ILE A 10 -2.86 -1.36 2.13
C ILE A 10 -2.62 -2.85 2.35
N ARG A 11 -2.26 -3.24 3.57
CA ARG A 11 -2.00 -4.64 3.89
C ARG A 11 -3.24 -5.51 3.67
N GLU A 12 -4.40 -5.05 4.13
CA GLU A 12 -5.65 -5.77 3.93
C GLU A 12 -5.95 -5.97 2.44
N LEU A 13 -5.84 -4.90 1.66
CA LEU A 13 -6.11 -4.96 0.23
C LEU A 13 -5.08 -5.82 -0.51
N ARG A 14 -3.81 -5.73 -0.11
CA ARG A 14 -2.77 -6.59 -0.69
C ARG A 14 -3.12 -8.05 -0.49
N THR A 15 -3.48 -8.42 0.73
CA THR A 15 -3.83 -9.80 1.07
C THR A 15 -5.10 -10.24 0.34
N THR A 16 -6.13 -9.41 0.37
CA THR A 16 -7.44 -9.74 -0.19
C THR A 16 -7.45 -9.74 -1.72
N ASN A 17 -6.85 -8.72 -2.32
CA ASN A 17 -6.95 -8.53 -3.78
C ASN A 17 -5.86 -9.24 -4.56
N THR A 18 -4.67 -9.41 -3.99
CA THR A 18 -3.55 -9.98 -4.74
C THR A 18 -3.04 -11.30 -4.18
N GLY A 19 -3.18 -11.53 -2.88
CA GLY A 19 -2.61 -12.71 -2.24
C GLY A 19 -1.08 -12.72 -2.22
N LEU A 20 -0.44 -11.64 -2.66
CA LEU A 20 1.02 -11.56 -2.74
C LEU A 20 1.63 -11.19 -1.39
N SER A 21 2.86 -11.67 -1.16
CA SER A 21 3.66 -11.22 -0.02
C SER A 21 4.07 -9.76 -0.20
N GLN A 22 4.57 -9.13 0.87
CA GLN A 22 5.12 -7.78 0.79
C GLN A 22 6.20 -7.69 -0.29
N GLU A 23 7.12 -8.65 -0.31
CA GLU A 23 8.23 -8.66 -1.25
C GLU A 23 7.75 -8.77 -2.70
N LYS A 24 6.83 -9.68 -2.96
CA LYS A 24 6.30 -9.89 -4.31
C LYS A 24 5.48 -8.70 -4.77
N PHE A 25 4.70 -8.11 -3.89
CA PHE A 25 3.91 -6.94 -4.24
C PHE A 25 4.81 -5.73 -4.54
N ALA A 26 5.81 -5.49 -3.68
CA ALA A 26 6.76 -4.41 -3.90
C ALA A 26 7.46 -4.57 -5.25
N HIS A 27 7.87 -5.80 -5.58
CA HIS A 27 8.49 -6.10 -6.87
C HIS A 27 7.52 -5.80 -8.02
N LYS A 28 6.27 -6.22 -7.89
CA LYS A 28 5.24 -5.98 -8.90
C LYS A 28 5.08 -4.51 -9.25
N ILE A 29 5.12 -3.64 -8.25
CA ILE A 29 4.95 -2.19 -8.46
C ILE A 29 6.28 -1.45 -8.57
N GLU A 30 7.39 -2.18 -8.68
CA GLU A 30 8.73 -1.61 -8.81
C GLU A 30 9.07 -0.65 -7.67
N MET A 31 8.74 -1.05 -6.45
CA MET A 31 9.02 -0.26 -5.24
C MET A 31 9.98 -1.03 -4.35
N ASP A 32 10.90 -0.31 -3.72
CA ASP A 32 11.83 -0.93 -2.78
C ASP A 32 11.06 -1.65 -1.68
N ARG A 33 11.44 -2.89 -1.40
CA ARG A 33 10.76 -3.75 -0.42
C ARG A 33 10.81 -3.14 0.98
N THR A 34 11.96 -2.63 1.39
CA THR A 34 12.12 -2.04 2.73
C THR A 34 11.23 -0.82 2.88
N TYR A 35 11.18 0.01 1.84
CA TYR A 35 10.31 1.18 1.83
C TYR A 35 8.84 0.76 1.92
N PHE A 36 8.40 -0.18 1.09
CA PHE A 36 7.02 -0.65 1.10
C PHE A 36 6.63 -1.23 2.47
N ALA A 37 7.51 -2.04 3.07
CA ALA A 37 7.28 -2.60 4.39
C ALA A 37 7.09 -1.50 5.43
N SER A 38 7.88 -0.42 5.35
CA SER A 38 7.76 0.71 6.27
C SER A 38 6.46 1.49 6.06
N VAL A 39 5.94 1.52 4.82
CA VAL A 39 4.64 2.12 4.53
C VAL A 39 3.52 1.33 5.22
N GLU A 40 3.53 0.01 5.09
CA GLU A 40 2.53 -0.85 5.75
C GLU A 40 2.63 -0.76 7.27
N ALA A 41 3.82 -0.53 7.81
CA ALA A 41 4.03 -0.36 9.24
C ALA A 41 3.61 1.02 9.77
N GLY A 42 3.18 1.93 8.89
CA GLY A 42 2.74 3.27 9.28
C GLY A 42 3.88 4.22 9.62
N LYS A 43 5.08 3.96 9.11
CA LYS A 43 6.28 4.73 9.47
C LYS A 43 6.70 5.76 8.41
N ARG A 44 5.91 5.94 7.37
CA ARG A 44 6.25 6.84 6.27
C ARG A 44 5.16 7.85 5.99
N ASN A 45 5.59 9.08 5.68
CA ASN A 45 4.75 10.07 5.02
C ASN A 45 4.90 9.82 3.53
N ILE A 46 4.03 8.97 3.00
CA ILE A 46 4.13 8.53 1.62
C ILE A 46 3.67 9.61 0.66
N SER A 47 4.39 9.79 -0.44
CA SER A 47 4.02 10.77 -1.47
C SER A 47 2.76 10.32 -2.21
N ILE A 48 2.03 11.29 -2.77
CA ILE A 48 0.82 10.99 -3.54
C ILE A 48 1.16 10.13 -4.77
N THR A 49 2.32 10.32 -5.36
CA THR A 49 2.78 9.50 -6.49
C THR A 49 2.92 8.04 -6.08
N ASN A 50 3.52 7.78 -4.93
CA ASN A 50 3.68 6.41 -4.45
C ASN A 50 2.36 5.81 -3.97
N ILE A 51 1.46 6.63 -3.42
CA ILE A 51 0.11 6.18 -3.06
C ILE A 51 -0.62 5.69 -4.32
N LYS A 52 -0.55 6.46 -5.40
CA LYS A 52 -1.19 6.09 -6.67
C LYS A 52 -0.60 4.79 -7.23
N LYS A 53 0.71 4.65 -7.13
CA LYS A 53 1.41 3.44 -7.58
C LYS A 53 0.92 2.20 -6.83
N ILE A 54 0.74 2.32 -5.53
CA ILE A 54 0.22 1.24 -4.69
C ILE A 54 -1.23 0.94 -5.06
N ALA A 55 -2.08 1.96 -5.20
CA ALA A 55 -3.48 1.78 -5.57
C ALA A 55 -3.61 1.04 -6.90
N ASP A 56 -2.82 1.45 -7.90
CA ASP A 56 -2.82 0.79 -9.20
C ASP A 56 -2.41 -0.68 -9.09
N GLY A 57 -1.39 -0.97 -8.29
CA GLY A 57 -0.95 -2.34 -8.04
C GLY A 57 -1.99 -3.20 -7.33
N LEU A 58 -2.80 -2.58 -6.48
CA LEU A 58 -3.90 -3.25 -5.78
C LEU A 58 -5.15 -3.36 -6.64
N ASP A 59 -5.17 -2.71 -7.80
CA ASP A 59 -6.32 -2.64 -8.70
C ASP A 59 -7.54 -1.98 -8.02
N VAL A 60 -7.28 -0.90 -7.28
CA VAL A 60 -8.33 -0.10 -6.64
C VAL A 60 -8.16 1.37 -6.99
N SER A 61 -9.24 2.13 -6.90
CA SER A 61 -9.18 3.58 -7.03
C SER A 61 -8.59 4.19 -5.75
N LEU A 62 -8.17 5.45 -5.82
CA LEU A 62 -7.74 6.15 -4.62
C LEU A 62 -8.89 6.26 -3.62
N SER A 63 -10.10 6.45 -4.12
CA SER A 63 -11.30 6.49 -3.28
C SER A 63 -11.48 5.20 -2.49
N GLU A 64 -11.33 4.06 -3.16
CA GLU A 64 -11.43 2.75 -2.51
C GLU A 64 -10.30 2.53 -1.50
N LEU A 65 -9.08 2.94 -1.87
CA LEU A 65 -7.94 2.80 -0.97
C LEU A 65 -8.17 3.54 0.35
N PHE A 66 -8.74 4.74 0.28
CA PHE A 66 -8.96 5.57 1.46
C PHE A 66 -10.32 5.36 2.12
N ALA A 67 -11.12 4.42 1.64
CA ALA A 67 -12.45 4.18 2.23
C ALA A 67 -12.31 3.80 3.70
N GLY A 68 -13.03 4.53 4.56
CA GLY A 68 -13.02 4.27 6.00
C GLY A 68 -11.89 4.93 6.77
N LEU A 69 -11.01 5.68 6.10
CA LEU A 69 -9.91 6.37 6.80
C LEU A 69 -10.30 7.84 7.22
#